data_b22bc73ac34508df45eaca97523dfc46
#
_entry.id   b22bc73ac34508df45eaca97523dfc46
#
_cell.length_a   1.000
_cell.length_b   1.000
_cell.length_c   1.000
_cell.angle_alpha   90.00
_cell.angle_beta   90.00
_cell.angle_gamma   90.00
#
_symmetry.space_group_name_H-M   'P 1'
#
loop_
_entity.id
_entity.type
_entity.pdbx_description
1 polymer ?
#
loop_
_entity_poly.entity_id
_entity_poly.type
_entity_poly.pdbx_seq_one_letter_code
_entity_poly.pdbx_strand_id
1 'polypeptide(L)'
;MYYTQEQIDRANQADIVSFLQSQGEQLTHAGQEYRWKRHDSLTVRGNKWYRHSQSKGGGPVDFVMEFFGKSFTEAVELLTGEQGAAAPDRPSPAPLSDFRLPPRSDTAGQVKSYLTEARRIDEDVMGFFFASGDIYEEAAHHNAVFVGRDESGIPRYAHQRGTAGNFRLDVKGSDKTFNFSYRGAGERLFVFEAPIDLLSFLCLFKKEWQKQSYLALGGVGEKALLRFLSDRPNIKTVFLCLDSDEAGNDACSRLAELVPEGLTVHRLIPLFKDWNEVLQHRAEITDGKYLREAIDRKSTRLNSSHRT
;
A
#
# COMPACT_ATOMS: atom_id res chain seq x y z
N MET A 1 -23.44 4.93 -4.96
CA MET A 1 -24.30 5.11 -3.77
C MET A 1 -23.40 5.32 -2.56
N TYR A 2 -23.79 6.20 -1.65
CA TYR A 2 -23.06 6.52 -0.44
C TYR A 2 -23.88 6.12 0.79
N TYR A 3 -23.21 5.49 1.77
CA TYR A 3 -23.80 5.15 3.07
C TYR A 3 -23.13 5.93 4.17
N THR A 4 -23.90 6.42 5.15
CA THR A 4 -23.38 7.06 6.35
C THR A 4 -22.71 6.03 7.24
N GLN A 5 -21.81 6.47 8.14
CA GLN A 5 -21.17 5.57 9.12
C GLN A 5 -22.21 4.82 9.96
N GLU A 6 -23.30 5.50 10.34
CA GLU A 6 -24.39 4.88 11.10
C GLU A 6 -25.10 3.74 10.33
N GLN A 7 -25.28 3.89 9.02
CA GLN A 7 -25.85 2.82 8.18
C GLN A 7 -24.89 1.64 8.06
N ILE A 8 -23.58 1.91 7.92
CA ILE A 8 -22.56 0.88 7.89
C ILE A 8 -22.48 0.14 9.23
N ASP A 9 -22.55 0.86 10.34
CA ASP A 9 -22.54 0.26 11.67
C ASP A 9 -23.77 -0.61 11.91
N ARG A 10 -24.95 -0.18 11.46
CA ARG A 10 -26.18 -1.01 11.49
C ARG A 10 -26.05 -2.26 10.65
N ALA A 11 -25.50 -2.17 9.44
CA ALA A 11 -25.22 -3.34 8.60
C ALA A 11 -24.29 -4.33 9.30
N ASN A 12 -23.26 -3.84 10.00
CA ASN A 12 -22.32 -4.66 10.75
C ASN A 12 -22.87 -5.24 12.06
N GLN A 13 -24.04 -4.77 12.51
CA GLN A 13 -24.77 -5.33 13.66
C GLN A 13 -25.86 -6.33 13.24
N ALA A 14 -26.13 -6.48 11.95
CA ALA A 14 -27.14 -7.40 11.45
C ALA A 14 -26.85 -8.85 11.89
N ASP A 15 -27.92 -9.59 12.21
CA ASP A 15 -27.82 -11.01 12.55
C ASP A 15 -27.69 -11.87 11.29
N ILE A 16 -26.56 -12.54 11.14
CA ILE A 16 -26.26 -13.37 9.94
C ILE A 16 -27.18 -14.57 9.85
N VAL A 17 -27.64 -15.13 11.00
CA VAL A 17 -28.55 -16.25 11.01
C VAL A 17 -29.88 -15.83 10.41
N SER A 18 -30.45 -14.73 10.88
CA SER A 18 -31.70 -14.15 10.36
C SER A 18 -31.58 -13.80 8.87
N PHE A 19 -30.43 -13.21 8.47
CA PHE A 19 -30.16 -12.92 7.06
C PHE A 19 -30.16 -14.21 6.21
N LEU A 20 -29.45 -15.25 6.60
CA LEU A 20 -29.43 -16.52 5.87
C LEU A 20 -30.82 -17.15 5.77
N GLN A 21 -31.60 -17.11 6.85
CA GLN A 21 -32.97 -17.61 6.86
C GLN A 21 -33.87 -16.82 5.89
N SER A 22 -33.72 -15.50 5.83
CA SER A 22 -34.45 -14.66 4.87
C SER A 22 -34.09 -14.96 3.40
N GLN A 23 -32.87 -15.44 3.16
CA GLN A 23 -32.42 -15.88 1.83
C GLN A 23 -32.81 -17.35 1.52
N GLY A 24 -33.56 -18.01 2.40
CA GLY A 24 -33.99 -19.39 2.20
C GLY A 24 -32.90 -20.45 2.45
N GLU A 25 -31.79 -20.05 3.04
CA GLU A 25 -30.65 -20.93 3.31
C GLU A 25 -30.90 -21.85 4.51
N GLN A 26 -30.41 -23.08 4.40
CA GLN A 26 -30.60 -24.08 5.44
C GLN A 26 -29.46 -24.07 6.46
N LEU A 27 -29.82 -23.95 7.73
CA LEU A 27 -28.91 -23.94 8.85
C LEU A 27 -29.13 -25.15 9.77
N THR A 28 -28.07 -25.70 10.33
CA THR A 28 -28.14 -26.74 11.36
C THR A 28 -27.63 -26.16 12.67
N HIS A 29 -28.40 -26.30 13.73
CA HIS A 29 -28.03 -25.87 15.08
C HIS A 29 -26.90 -26.74 15.62
N ALA A 30 -25.84 -26.15 16.14
CA ALA A 30 -24.68 -26.85 16.70
C ALA A 30 -24.23 -26.15 18.01
N GLY A 31 -24.84 -26.49 19.12
CA GLY A 31 -24.57 -25.88 20.41
C GLY A 31 -25.04 -24.42 20.47
N GLN A 32 -24.11 -23.47 20.57
CA GLN A 32 -24.40 -22.01 20.57
C GLN A 32 -24.24 -21.37 19.20
N GLU A 33 -23.98 -22.15 18.16
CA GLU A 33 -23.68 -21.68 16.81
C GLU A 33 -24.61 -22.39 15.80
N TYR A 34 -24.65 -21.84 14.59
CA TYR A 34 -25.35 -22.45 13.46
C TYR A 34 -24.31 -22.80 12.39
N ARG A 35 -24.45 -24.00 11.79
CA ARG A 35 -23.68 -24.39 10.61
C ARG A 35 -24.51 -24.18 9.36
N TRP A 36 -23.92 -23.56 8.36
CA TRP A 36 -24.57 -23.35 7.08
C TRP A 36 -24.38 -24.59 6.20
N LYS A 37 -25.49 -25.25 5.85
CA LYS A 37 -25.43 -26.51 5.08
C LYS A 37 -24.73 -26.41 3.74
N ARG A 38 -24.74 -25.24 3.12
CA ARG A 38 -24.04 -24.99 1.86
C ARG A 38 -22.51 -24.92 2.01
N HIS A 39 -22.03 -24.67 3.24
CA HIS A 39 -20.64 -24.56 3.58
C HIS A 39 -20.38 -25.20 4.96
N ASP A 40 -20.25 -26.52 5.00
CA ASP A 40 -20.18 -27.31 6.25
C ASP A 40 -19.09 -26.87 7.26
N SER A 41 -18.00 -26.25 6.78
CA SER A 41 -16.93 -25.73 7.62
C SER A 41 -17.20 -24.33 8.17
N LEU A 42 -18.36 -23.73 7.87
CA LEU A 42 -18.72 -22.39 8.28
C LEU A 42 -19.69 -22.41 9.44
N THR A 43 -19.31 -21.73 10.53
CA THR A 43 -20.16 -21.48 11.69
C THR A 43 -20.55 -20.02 11.77
N VAL A 44 -21.77 -19.75 12.24
CA VAL A 44 -22.36 -18.42 12.41
C VAL A 44 -22.91 -18.28 13.82
N ARG A 45 -22.62 -17.14 14.45
CA ARG A 45 -23.15 -16.78 15.77
C ARG A 45 -23.48 -15.28 15.81
N GLY A 46 -24.78 -14.94 15.78
CA GLY A 46 -25.21 -13.55 15.73
C GLY A 46 -24.65 -12.79 14.52
N ASN A 47 -23.88 -11.77 14.78
CA ASN A 47 -23.21 -10.96 13.76
C ASN A 47 -21.75 -11.38 13.46
N LYS A 48 -21.37 -12.62 13.77
CA LYS A 48 -20.04 -13.15 13.48
C LYS A 48 -20.14 -14.47 12.74
N TRP A 49 -19.22 -14.69 11.82
CA TRP A 49 -19.03 -15.95 11.13
C TRP A 49 -17.58 -16.39 11.20
N TYR A 50 -17.34 -17.68 11.10
CA TYR A 50 -16.01 -18.27 11.03
C TYR A 50 -16.00 -19.51 10.14
N ARG A 51 -15.06 -19.55 9.19
CA ARG A 51 -14.85 -20.68 8.28
C ARG A 51 -13.61 -21.45 8.72
N HIS A 52 -13.82 -22.60 9.36
CA HIS A 52 -12.75 -23.42 9.95
C HIS A 52 -11.73 -23.93 8.93
N SER A 53 -12.17 -24.28 7.71
CA SER A 53 -11.28 -24.79 6.65
C SER A 53 -10.29 -23.76 6.10
N GLN A 54 -10.52 -22.46 6.34
CA GLN A 54 -9.68 -21.36 5.85
C GLN A 54 -9.17 -20.47 6.98
N SER A 55 -9.51 -20.77 8.23
CA SER A 55 -9.17 -19.95 9.41
C SER A 55 -9.56 -18.47 9.24
N LYS A 56 -10.69 -18.21 8.56
CA LYS A 56 -11.17 -16.88 8.21
C LYS A 56 -12.51 -16.60 8.86
N GLY A 57 -12.71 -15.38 9.35
CA GLY A 57 -13.97 -14.93 9.94
C GLY A 57 -14.18 -13.43 9.75
N GLY A 58 -15.39 -12.95 10.03
CA GLY A 58 -15.71 -11.53 9.86
C GLY A 58 -17.09 -11.14 10.38
N GLY A 59 -17.53 -9.96 9.94
CA GLY A 59 -18.85 -9.40 10.21
C GLY A 59 -19.87 -9.70 9.10
N PRO A 60 -21.11 -9.15 9.24
CA PRO A 60 -22.17 -9.40 8.28
C PRO A 60 -21.89 -8.82 6.88
N VAL A 61 -21.29 -7.64 6.80
CA VAL A 61 -20.95 -7.03 5.51
C VAL A 61 -19.93 -7.89 4.76
N ASP A 62 -18.84 -8.31 5.45
CA ASP A 62 -17.84 -9.22 4.88
C ASP A 62 -18.48 -10.54 4.45
N PHE A 63 -19.43 -11.06 5.24
CA PHE A 63 -20.15 -12.27 4.95
C PHE A 63 -20.91 -12.20 3.61
N VAL A 64 -21.64 -11.11 3.41
CA VAL A 64 -22.44 -10.93 2.19
C VAL A 64 -21.53 -10.72 0.98
N MET A 65 -20.44 -9.97 1.14
CA MET A 65 -19.46 -9.79 0.08
C MET A 65 -18.81 -11.12 -0.33
N GLU A 66 -18.35 -11.91 0.65
CA GLU A 66 -17.60 -13.15 0.43
C GLU A 66 -18.47 -14.28 -0.16
N PHE A 67 -19.67 -14.48 0.39
CA PHE A 67 -20.49 -15.66 0.07
C PHE A 67 -21.64 -15.42 -0.90
N PHE A 68 -22.03 -14.16 -1.09
CA PHE A 68 -23.08 -13.77 -2.03
C PHE A 68 -22.53 -12.97 -3.23
N GLY A 69 -21.21 -12.73 -3.29
CA GLY A 69 -20.55 -12.05 -4.39
C GLY A 69 -21.02 -10.60 -4.59
N LYS A 70 -21.46 -9.94 -3.51
CA LYS A 70 -21.99 -8.59 -3.53
C LYS A 70 -20.91 -7.55 -3.32
N SER A 71 -21.04 -6.39 -3.96
CA SER A 71 -20.22 -5.23 -3.64
C SER A 71 -20.55 -4.72 -2.22
N PHE A 72 -19.67 -3.92 -1.65
CA PHE A 72 -19.88 -3.29 -0.32
C PHE A 72 -21.23 -2.56 -0.24
N THR A 73 -21.55 -1.77 -1.25
CA THR A 73 -22.81 -1.01 -1.32
C THR A 73 -24.04 -1.92 -1.36
N GLU A 74 -24.02 -2.97 -2.17
CA GLU A 74 -25.12 -3.95 -2.22
C GLU A 74 -25.22 -4.76 -0.92
N ALA A 75 -24.11 -5.06 -0.26
CA ALA A 75 -24.09 -5.77 1.02
C ALA A 75 -24.75 -4.93 2.13
N VAL A 76 -24.43 -3.63 2.21
CA VAL A 76 -25.04 -2.72 3.17
C VAL A 76 -26.56 -2.59 2.89
N GLU A 77 -26.98 -2.43 1.63
CA GLU A 77 -28.39 -2.38 1.23
C GLU A 77 -29.15 -3.64 1.62
N LEU A 78 -28.58 -4.82 1.33
CA LEU A 78 -29.20 -6.11 1.67
C LEU A 78 -29.36 -6.33 3.18
N LEU A 79 -28.42 -5.86 3.97
CA LEU A 79 -28.41 -6.06 5.42
C LEU A 79 -29.28 -5.04 6.17
N THR A 80 -29.44 -3.83 5.64
CA THR A 80 -30.21 -2.76 6.28
C THR A 80 -31.60 -2.56 5.68
N GLY A 81 -31.83 -3.02 4.44
CA GLY A 81 -33.02 -2.72 3.67
C GLY A 81 -33.11 -1.26 3.20
N GLU A 82 -32.05 -0.47 3.43
CA GLU A 82 -32.02 0.94 3.09
C GLU A 82 -31.23 1.17 1.81
N GLN A 83 -31.82 1.85 0.84
CA GLN A 83 -31.06 2.32 -0.32
C GLN A 83 -30.15 3.46 0.08
N GLY A 84 -28.87 3.34 -0.27
CA GLY A 84 -27.92 4.44 -0.12
C GLY A 84 -28.43 5.69 -0.86
N ALA A 85 -28.20 6.86 -0.29
CA ALA A 85 -28.46 8.11 -0.98
C ALA A 85 -27.72 8.11 -2.33
N ALA A 86 -28.34 8.69 -3.37
CA ALA A 86 -27.61 9.03 -4.58
C ALA A 86 -26.32 9.71 -4.13
N ALA A 87 -25.16 9.24 -4.62
CA ALA A 87 -23.92 9.92 -4.30
C ALA A 87 -24.19 11.42 -4.53
N PRO A 88 -24.00 12.27 -3.52
CA PRO A 88 -24.10 13.70 -3.77
C PRO A 88 -23.17 13.93 -4.96
N ASP A 89 -23.65 14.68 -5.97
CA ASP A 89 -22.85 15.04 -7.15
C ASP A 89 -21.44 15.24 -6.66
N ARG A 90 -20.53 14.39 -7.14
CA ARG A 90 -19.15 14.32 -6.63
C ARG A 90 -18.74 15.77 -6.44
N PRO A 91 -18.54 16.27 -5.21
CA PRO A 91 -18.24 17.69 -5.05
C PRO A 91 -17.07 17.89 -5.97
N SER A 92 -17.22 18.85 -6.88
CA SER A 92 -16.12 19.34 -7.70
C SER A 92 -14.88 19.32 -6.83
N PRO A 93 -13.78 18.61 -7.20
CA PRO A 93 -12.72 18.22 -6.29
C PRO A 93 -12.49 19.36 -5.32
N ALA A 94 -12.72 19.10 -4.02
CA ALA A 94 -12.75 20.15 -3.01
C ALA A 94 -11.53 21.01 -3.27
N PRO A 95 -11.66 22.36 -3.36
CA PRO A 95 -10.56 23.23 -3.76
C PRO A 95 -9.37 22.75 -2.96
N LEU A 96 -8.31 22.30 -3.63
CA LEU A 96 -7.14 21.59 -3.11
C LEU A 96 -6.88 22.11 -1.71
N SER A 97 -7.24 21.30 -0.68
CA SER A 97 -7.11 21.71 0.72
C SER A 97 -5.71 22.27 0.84
N ASP A 98 -5.50 23.41 1.48
CA ASP A 98 -4.27 24.20 1.58
C ASP A 98 -3.02 23.32 1.82
N PHE A 99 -2.64 22.52 0.83
CA PHE A 99 -1.41 21.75 0.90
C PHE A 99 -0.25 22.70 0.88
N ARG A 100 0.49 22.71 1.95
CA ARG A 100 1.72 23.49 2.10
C ARG A 100 2.82 22.59 2.61
N LEU A 101 3.96 22.64 1.96
CA LEU A 101 5.14 21.98 2.47
C LEU A 101 5.50 22.54 3.85
N PRO A 102 5.90 21.69 4.80
CA PRO A 102 6.45 22.11 6.09
C PRO A 102 7.64 23.07 5.87
N PRO A 103 7.78 24.10 6.70
CA PRO A 103 8.92 25.01 6.60
C PRO A 103 10.24 24.24 6.67
N ARG A 104 11.16 24.61 5.78
CA ARG A 104 12.50 23.99 5.73
C ARG A 104 13.39 24.58 6.82
N SER A 105 14.15 23.75 7.51
CA SER A 105 15.23 24.15 8.41
C SER A 105 16.41 24.74 7.63
N ASP A 106 17.11 25.70 8.24
CA ASP A 106 18.35 26.26 7.69
C ASP A 106 19.50 25.23 7.71
N THR A 107 19.38 24.22 8.53
CA THR A 107 20.32 23.10 8.63
C THR A 107 19.64 21.78 8.27
N ALA A 108 20.44 20.76 7.96
CA ALA A 108 19.91 19.42 7.67
C ALA A 108 20.65 18.34 8.50
N GLY A 109 21.28 18.75 9.61
CA GLY A 109 22.18 17.89 10.37
C GLY A 109 21.51 16.66 10.98
N GLN A 110 20.32 16.84 11.58
CA GLN A 110 19.61 15.72 12.21
C GLN A 110 19.10 14.71 11.19
N VAL A 111 18.53 15.17 10.08
CA VAL A 111 18.04 14.28 9.03
C VAL A 111 19.22 13.59 8.31
N LYS A 112 20.32 14.30 8.07
CA LYS A 112 21.53 13.68 7.50
C LYS A 112 22.06 12.58 8.41
N SER A 113 22.28 12.86 9.70
CA SER A 113 22.74 11.85 10.68
C SER A 113 21.75 10.67 10.74
N TYR A 114 20.45 10.93 10.82
CA TYR A 114 19.43 9.89 10.81
C TYR A 114 19.53 8.99 9.58
N LEU A 115 19.61 9.57 8.38
CA LEU A 115 19.68 8.79 7.14
C LEU A 115 20.98 8.01 7.01
N THR A 116 22.13 8.62 7.34
CA THR A 116 23.44 7.97 7.18
C THR A 116 23.80 7.02 8.32
N GLU A 117 23.57 7.41 9.56
CA GLU A 117 24.00 6.63 10.71
C GLU A 117 22.97 5.59 11.14
N ALA A 118 21.69 6.00 11.27
CA ALA A 118 20.64 5.09 11.71
C ALA A 118 20.06 4.24 10.57
N ARG A 119 19.99 4.77 9.34
CA ARG A 119 19.40 4.09 8.18
C ARG A 119 20.43 3.57 7.18
N ARG A 120 21.71 3.92 7.36
CA ARG A 120 22.83 3.50 6.51
C ARG A 120 22.70 3.90 5.03
N ILE A 121 21.91 4.95 4.74
CA ILE A 121 21.79 5.50 3.39
C ILE A 121 23.11 6.15 2.99
N ASP A 122 23.62 5.80 1.83
CA ASP A 122 24.89 6.33 1.32
C ASP A 122 24.76 7.83 1.00
N GLU A 123 25.81 8.60 1.28
CA GLU A 123 25.81 10.06 1.15
C GLU A 123 25.52 10.56 -0.27
N ASP A 124 25.99 9.85 -1.29
CA ASP A 124 25.74 10.20 -2.69
C ASP A 124 24.27 10.05 -3.09
N VAL A 125 23.61 8.99 -2.63
CA VAL A 125 22.15 8.80 -2.85
C VAL A 125 21.36 9.85 -2.09
N MET A 126 21.68 10.05 -0.80
CA MET A 126 21.05 11.08 0.02
C MET A 126 21.26 12.46 -0.58
N GLY A 127 22.48 12.82 -0.93
CA GLY A 127 22.86 14.12 -1.49
C GLY A 127 22.11 14.47 -2.76
N PHE A 128 21.84 13.49 -3.63
CA PHE A 128 21.04 13.69 -4.82
C PHE A 128 19.61 14.20 -4.48
N PHE A 129 18.90 13.54 -3.55
CA PHE A 129 17.55 13.93 -3.18
C PHE A 129 17.49 15.21 -2.33
N PHE A 130 18.55 15.52 -1.57
CA PHE A 130 18.66 16.83 -0.92
C PHE A 130 18.87 17.96 -1.92
N ALA A 131 19.69 17.74 -2.93
CA ALA A 131 19.97 18.75 -3.98
C ALA A 131 18.71 19.02 -4.84
N SER A 132 17.90 18.00 -5.15
CA SER A 132 16.63 18.19 -5.85
C SER A 132 15.54 18.82 -4.96
N GLY A 133 15.73 18.84 -3.65
CA GLY A 133 14.74 19.30 -2.68
C GLY A 133 13.59 18.34 -2.45
N ASP A 134 13.75 17.06 -2.85
CA ASP A 134 12.75 16.02 -2.62
C ASP A 134 12.88 15.41 -1.22
N ILE A 135 14.04 15.62 -0.57
CA ILE A 135 14.23 15.35 0.86
C ILE A 135 14.78 16.60 1.53
N TYR A 136 14.26 16.93 2.70
CA TYR A 136 14.79 18.02 3.52
C TYR A 136 14.43 17.85 5.00
N GLU A 137 15.04 18.66 5.86
CA GLU A 137 14.76 18.74 7.29
C GLU A 137 13.70 19.80 7.57
N GLU A 138 12.64 19.44 8.29
CA GLU A 138 11.58 20.33 8.72
C GLU A 138 12.05 21.17 9.92
N ALA A 139 11.64 22.47 9.96
CA ALA A 139 12.20 23.46 10.89
C ALA A 139 11.78 23.27 12.36
N ALA A 140 10.57 22.80 12.65
CA ALA A 140 10.03 22.81 14.01
C ALA A 140 10.46 21.59 14.85
N HIS A 141 10.53 20.42 14.21
CA HIS A 141 10.81 19.15 14.93
C HIS A 141 11.97 18.38 14.31
N HIS A 142 12.63 18.94 13.31
CA HIS A 142 13.73 18.30 12.60
C HIS A 142 13.40 16.93 11.99
N ASN A 143 12.13 16.75 11.56
CA ASN A 143 11.68 15.56 10.87
C ASN A 143 12.22 15.53 9.44
N ALA A 144 12.50 14.33 8.91
CA ALA A 144 12.75 14.14 7.50
C ALA A 144 11.45 14.30 6.71
N VAL A 145 11.45 15.20 5.72
CA VAL A 145 10.33 15.39 4.79
C VAL A 145 10.68 14.78 3.45
N PHE A 146 9.81 13.89 2.96
CA PHE A 146 9.88 13.26 1.65
C PHE A 146 8.77 13.84 0.77
N VAL A 147 9.15 14.50 -0.34
CA VAL A 147 8.24 15.25 -1.20
C VAL A 147 7.86 14.43 -2.42
N GLY A 148 6.57 14.35 -2.69
CA GLY A 148 6.03 13.83 -3.95
C GLY A 148 5.59 14.98 -4.86
N ARG A 149 5.98 14.89 -6.15
CA ARG A 149 5.72 15.93 -7.14
C ARG A 149 4.91 15.39 -8.32
N ASP A 150 4.16 16.29 -8.96
CA ASP A 150 3.55 16.00 -10.26
C ASP A 150 4.58 16.07 -11.42
N GLU A 151 4.11 15.88 -12.66
CA GLU A 151 4.96 15.90 -13.87
C GLU A 151 5.60 17.27 -14.15
N SER A 152 4.98 18.33 -13.64
CA SER A 152 5.48 19.70 -13.74
C SER A 152 6.48 20.05 -12.64
N GLY A 153 6.79 19.09 -11.74
CA GLY A 153 7.68 19.30 -10.60
C GLY A 153 7.04 20.05 -9.43
N ILE A 154 5.71 20.25 -9.46
CA ILE A 154 4.99 20.94 -8.38
C ILE A 154 4.76 19.94 -7.23
N PRO A 155 5.10 20.29 -5.97
CA PRO A 155 4.82 19.46 -4.82
C PRO A 155 3.30 19.25 -4.63
N ARG A 156 2.89 18.00 -4.49
CA ARG A 156 1.49 17.58 -4.27
C ARG A 156 1.32 16.74 -3.01
N TYR A 157 2.42 16.18 -2.53
CA TYR A 157 2.44 15.28 -1.39
C TYR A 157 3.70 15.52 -0.56
N ALA A 158 3.60 15.34 0.74
CA ALA A 158 4.76 15.25 1.60
C ALA A 158 4.50 14.30 2.76
N HIS A 159 5.49 13.46 3.07
CA HIS A 159 5.51 12.57 4.21
C HIS A 159 6.59 13.03 5.19
N GLN A 160 6.25 13.11 6.46
CA GLN A 160 7.18 13.41 7.55
C GLN A 160 7.55 12.13 8.29
N ARG A 161 8.84 11.95 8.52
CA ARG A 161 9.40 10.88 9.33
C ARG A 161 10.26 11.45 10.45
N GLY A 162 9.93 11.10 11.71
CA GLY A 162 10.75 11.49 12.85
C GLY A 162 12.17 10.94 12.76
N THR A 163 13.15 11.78 13.08
CA THR A 163 14.55 11.39 13.20
C THR A 163 14.82 10.68 14.53
N ALA A 164 13.97 10.90 15.52
CA ALA A 164 13.92 10.19 16.78
C ALA A 164 12.54 9.55 16.99
N GLY A 165 12.50 8.28 17.37
CA GLY A 165 11.26 7.55 17.64
C GLY A 165 10.50 7.14 16.38
N ASN A 166 9.18 6.92 16.52
CA ASN A 166 8.33 6.30 15.49
C ASN A 166 7.35 7.26 14.80
N PHE A 167 7.58 8.56 14.88
CA PHE A 167 6.69 9.55 14.25
C PHE A 167 6.63 9.38 12.74
N ARG A 168 5.41 9.33 12.21
CA ARG A 168 5.09 9.31 10.77
C ARG A 168 3.81 10.10 10.55
N LEU A 169 3.80 10.98 9.58
CA LEU A 169 2.64 11.79 9.25
C LEU A 169 2.67 12.21 7.79
N ASP A 170 1.57 11.99 7.07
CA ASP A 170 1.35 12.67 5.80
C ASP A 170 0.89 14.09 6.06
N VAL A 171 1.52 15.05 5.40
CA VAL A 171 1.19 16.48 5.56
C VAL A 171 -0.26 16.72 5.15
N LYS A 172 -0.99 17.49 5.94
CA LYS A 172 -2.39 17.82 5.68
C LYS A 172 -2.57 18.38 4.26
N GLY A 173 -3.57 17.89 3.55
CA GLY A 173 -3.85 18.28 2.18
C GLY A 173 -3.01 17.60 1.11
N SER A 174 -2.11 16.69 1.50
CA SER A 174 -1.35 15.87 0.56
C SER A 174 -2.25 15.04 -0.35
N ASP A 175 -1.94 15.02 -1.64
CA ASP A 175 -2.54 14.11 -2.60
C ASP A 175 -1.71 12.81 -2.67
N LYS A 176 -2.24 11.74 -2.10
CA LYS A 176 -1.56 10.44 -2.03
C LYS A 176 -1.34 9.76 -3.39
N THR A 177 -1.84 10.33 -4.48
CA THR A 177 -1.55 9.85 -5.83
C THR A 177 -0.14 10.26 -6.29
N PHE A 178 0.46 11.29 -5.65
CA PHE A 178 1.79 11.82 -5.97
C PHE A 178 2.81 11.52 -4.86
N ASN A 179 3.02 10.27 -4.55
CA ASN A 179 3.97 9.87 -3.52
C ASN A 179 5.44 10.12 -3.92
N PHE A 180 6.35 10.00 -2.93
CA PHE A 180 7.79 10.15 -3.15
C PHE A 180 8.26 9.21 -4.26
N SER A 181 8.89 9.75 -5.28
CA SER A 181 9.27 8.99 -6.47
C SER A 181 10.45 9.61 -7.20
N TYR A 182 11.12 8.79 -8.00
CA TYR A 182 12.09 9.24 -9.00
C TYR A 182 11.68 8.75 -10.39
N ARG A 183 11.77 9.60 -11.38
CA ARG A 183 11.35 9.34 -12.77
C ARG A 183 12.55 9.27 -13.70
N GLY A 184 13.07 8.07 -13.93
CA GLY A 184 14.11 7.82 -14.92
C GLY A 184 13.54 7.65 -16.34
N ALA A 185 14.38 7.67 -17.35
CA ALA A 185 13.97 7.49 -18.75
C ALA A 185 13.73 6.04 -19.17
N GLY A 186 14.12 5.06 -18.34
CA GLY A 186 14.02 3.63 -18.63
C GLY A 186 12.61 3.07 -18.55
N GLU A 187 12.48 1.80 -18.86
CA GLU A 187 11.20 1.08 -18.99
C GLU A 187 10.83 0.27 -17.73
N ARG A 188 11.59 0.41 -16.63
CA ARG A 188 11.40 -0.35 -15.40
C ARG A 188 10.95 0.57 -14.27
N LEU A 189 9.94 0.14 -13.53
CA LEU A 189 9.46 0.78 -12.31
C LEU A 189 9.67 -0.17 -11.12
N PHE A 190 10.31 0.34 -10.07
CA PHE A 190 10.47 -0.35 -8.79
C PHE A 190 9.58 0.32 -7.74
N VAL A 191 8.76 -0.47 -7.04
CA VAL A 191 7.70 0.00 -6.13
C VAL A 191 7.98 -0.48 -4.72
N PHE A 192 7.99 0.44 -3.76
CA PHE A 192 8.33 0.21 -2.35
C PHE A 192 7.19 0.65 -1.44
N GLU A 193 7.17 0.14 -0.22
CA GLU A 193 6.20 0.59 0.78
C GLU A 193 6.52 1.99 1.29
N ALA A 194 7.78 2.27 1.61
CA ALA A 194 8.21 3.54 2.17
C ALA A 194 9.42 4.17 1.45
N PRO A 195 9.62 5.50 1.58
CA PRO A 195 10.78 6.20 1.01
C PRO A 195 12.13 5.65 1.47
N ILE A 196 12.23 5.22 2.73
CA ILE A 196 13.48 4.65 3.29
C ILE A 196 13.88 3.38 2.55
N ASP A 197 12.91 2.51 2.21
CA ASP A 197 13.17 1.28 1.46
C ASP A 197 13.63 1.56 0.04
N LEU A 198 13.01 2.55 -0.61
CA LEU A 198 13.43 3.04 -1.91
C LEU A 198 14.89 3.51 -1.87
N LEU A 199 15.25 4.39 -0.93
CA LEU A 199 16.62 4.87 -0.78
C LEU A 199 17.61 3.75 -0.48
N SER A 200 17.21 2.80 0.36
CA SER A 200 18.02 1.62 0.71
C SER A 200 18.29 0.76 -0.51
N PHE A 201 17.27 0.54 -1.34
CA PHE A 201 17.44 -0.20 -2.59
C PHE A 201 18.40 0.50 -3.55
N LEU A 202 18.36 1.83 -3.66
CA LEU A 202 19.30 2.60 -4.47
C LEU A 202 20.76 2.44 -3.97
N CYS A 203 20.97 2.39 -2.65
CA CYS A 203 22.28 2.14 -2.06
C CYS A 203 22.81 0.71 -2.34
N LEU A 204 21.93 -0.27 -2.41
CA LEU A 204 22.26 -1.66 -2.74
C LEU A 204 22.54 -1.87 -4.24
N PHE A 205 21.85 -1.12 -5.11
CA PHE A 205 21.88 -1.29 -6.56
C PHE A 205 22.24 0.03 -7.26
N LYS A 206 23.39 0.60 -6.93
CA LYS A 206 23.84 1.92 -7.39
C LYS A 206 24.07 2.05 -8.89
N LYS A 207 24.40 0.95 -9.58
CA LYS A 207 24.79 1.04 -10.98
C LYS A 207 23.63 1.53 -11.84
N GLU A 208 23.79 2.72 -12.42
CA GLU A 208 22.87 3.31 -13.38
C GLU A 208 21.41 3.46 -12.87
N TRP A 209 21.24 3.61 -11.53
CA TRP A 209 19.92 3.70 -10.94
C TRP A 209 19.08 4.86 -11.54
N GLN A 210 19.72 5.98 -11.92
CA GLN A 210 19.00 7.12 -12.50
C GLN A 210 18.33 6.80 -13.85
N LYS A 211 18.67 5.69 -14.49
CA LYS A 211 17.98 5.26 -15.71
C LYS A 211 16.58 4.74 -15.46
N GLN A 212 16.31 4.19 -14.29
CA GLN A 212 15.03 3.54 -13.98
C GLN A 212 14.12 4.46 -13.15
N SER A 213 12.88 4.03 -12.96
CA SER A 213 11.90 4.74 -12.16
C SER A 213 11.64 4.03 -10.82
N TYR A 214 11.38 4.81 -9.78
CA TYR A 214 11.17 4.32 -8.42
C TYR A 214 10.01 5.05 -7.77
N LEU A 215 9.17 4.33 -7.03
CA LEU A 215 7.98 4.87 -6.36
C LEU A 215 7.85 4.27 -4.97
N ALA A 216 7.67 5.12 -3.96
CA ALA A 216 7.21 4.70 -2.64
C ALA A 216 5.70 4.93 -2.54
N LEU A 217 4.94 3.94 -2.05
CA LEU A 217 3.47 4.02 -1.95
C LEU A 217 2.99 4.83 -0.73
N GLY A 218 3.84 5.01 0.28
CA GLY A 218 3.45 5.58 1.57
C GLY A 218 2.49 4.66 2.34
N GLY A 219 2.72 3.36 2.27
CA GLY A 219 1.91 2.24 2.74
C GLY A 219 1.65 1.23 1.63
N VAL A 220 0.49 0.60 1.63
CA VAL A 220 0.13 -0.48 0.69
C VAL A 220 -1.00 -0.10 -0.30
N GLY A 221 -1.27 1.19 -0.47
CA GLY A 221 -2.33 1.70 -1.35
C GLY A 221 -1.94 1.69 -2.83
N GLU A 222 -2.92 1.52 -3.72
CA GLU A 222 -2.74 1.39 -5.18
C GLU A 222 -2.68 2.73 -5.94
N LYS A 223 -3.22 3.81 -5.38
CA LYS A 223 -3.46 5.08 -6.12
C LYS A 223 -2.21 5.67 -6.75
N ALA A 224 -1.10 5.67 -5.99
CA ALA A 224 0.17 6.21 -6.48
C ALA A 224 0.74 5.37 -7.64
N LEU A 225 0.62 4.04 -7.56
CA LEU A 225 1.07 3.13 -8.63
C LEU A 225 0.29 3.36 -9.91
N LEU A 226 -1.05 3.35 -9.83
CA LEU A 226 -1.91 3.52 -11.00
C LEU A 226 -1.70 4.89 -11.67
N ARG A 227 -1.58 5.95 -10.86
CA ARG A 227 -1.25 7.28 -11.37
C ARG A 227 0.12 7.29 -12.05
N PHE A 228 1.16 6.76 -11.41
CA PHE A 228 2.51 6.73 -11.95
C PHE A 228 2.57 6.01 -13.30
N LEU A 229 1.89 4.86 -13.43
CA LEU A 229 1.81 4.10 -14.68
C LEU A 229 1.05 4.85 -15.77
N SER A 230 -0.02 5.56 -15.41
CA SER A 230 -0.76 6.42 -16.35
C SER A 230 0.10 7.55 -16.91
N ASP A 231 0.94 8.17 -16.06
CA ASP A 231 1.82 9.28 -16.45
C ASP A 231 3.08 8.81 -17.19
N ARG A 232 3.37 7.51 -17.16
CA ARG A 232 4.61 6.91 -17.69
C ARG A 232 4.33 5.71 -18.61
N PRO A 233 3.75 5.92 -19.81
CA PRO A 233 3.38 4.84 -20.73
C PRO A 233 4.60 4.09 -21.31
N ASN A 234 5.82 4.60 -21.12
CA ASN A 234 7.06 3.91 -21.49
C ASN A 234 7.44 2.77 -20.54
N ILE A 235 6.82 2.66 -19.36
CA ILE A 235 7.09 1.55 -18.44
C ILE A 235 6.55 0.25 -19.06
N LYS A 236 7.39 -0.79 -19.07
CA LYS A 236 7.05 -2.14 -19.54
C LYS A 236 7.13 -3.19 -18.45
N THR A 237 7.91 -2.92 -17.39
CA THR A 237 8.13 -3.87 -16.31
C THR A 237 7.98 -3.18 -14.96
N VAL A 238 7.17 -3.77 -14.09
CA VAL A 238 6.96 -3.33 -12.70
C VAL A 238 7.58 -4.36 -11.77
N PHE A 239 8.42 -3.90 -10.85
CA PHE A 239 8.98 -4.70 -9.77
C PHE A 239 8.33 -4.28 -8.44
N LEU A 240 7.55 -5.15 -7.85
CA LEU A 240 6.96 -4.95 -6.53
C LEU A 240 7.98 -5.36 -5.46
N CYS A 241 8.51 -4.37 -4.76
CA CYS A 241 9.59 -4.48 -3.78
C CYS A 241 9.11 -4.16 -2.36
N LEU A 242 7.88 -4.55 -2.01
CA LEU A 242 7.29 -4.31 -0.70
C LEU A 242 7.92 -5.21 0.36
N ASP A 243 7.58 -4.98 1.62
CA ASP A 243 8.08 -5.74 2.77
C ASP A 243 7.82 -7.25 2.64
N SER A 244 8.61 -8.08 3.31
CA SER A 244 8.51 -9.56 3.25
C SER A 244 7.52 -10.14 4.26
N ASP A 245 6.75 -9.30 4.94
CA ASP A 245 5.68 -9.75 5.85
C ASP A 245 4.38 -10.10 5.11
N GLU A 246 3.37 -10.60 5.85
CA GLU A 246 2.08 -11.00 5.31
C GLU A 246 1.37 -9.84 4.60
N ALA A 247 1.36 -8.66 5.20
CA ALA A 247 0.72 -7.47 4.64
C ALA A 247 1.36 -7.03 3.31
N GLY A 248 2.69 -7.05 3.23
CA GLY A 248 3.45 -6.75 2.00
C GLY A 248 3.21 -7.79 0.89
N ASN A 249 3.11 -9.08 1.25
CA ASN A 249 2.81 -10.14 0.29
C ASN A 249 1.39 -10.03 -0.28
N ASP A 250 0.39 -9.80 0.58
CA ASP A 250 -1.01 -9.59 0.17
C ASP A 250 -1.15 -8.33 -0.70
N ALA A 251 -0.46 -7.26 -0.33
CA ALA A 251 -0.42 -6.04 -1.13
C ALA A 251 0.20 -6.28 -2.51
N CYS A 252 1.28 -7.06 -2.61
CA CYS A 252 1.87 -7.39 -3.90
C CYS A 252 0.91 -8.17 -4.81
N SER A 253 0.19 -9.15 -4.27
CA SER A 253 -0.81 -9.92 -5.02
C SER A 253 -1.90 -9.00 -5.56
N ARG A 254 -2.48 -8.16 -4.69
CA ARG A 254 -3.51 -7.20 -5.07
C ARG A 254 -3.01 -6.17 -6.09
N LEU A 255 -1.82 -5.60 -5.90
CA LEU A 255 -1.25 -4.61 -6.82
C LEU A 255 -0.92 -5.21 -8.19
N ALA A 256 -0.49 -6.47 -8.25
CA ALA A 256 -0.22 -7.16 -9.50
C ALA A 256 -1.48 -7.32 -10.36
N GLU A 257 -2.65 -7.53 -9.73
CA GLU A 257 -3.94 -7.63 -10.43
C GLU A 257 -4.42 -6.27 -10.99
N LEU A 258 -3.97 -5.17 -10.38
CA LEU A 258 -4.36 -3.81 -10.77
C LEU A 258 -3.43 -3.19 -11.83
N VAL A 259 -2.25 -3.76 -12.04
CA VAL A 259 -1.33 -3.28 -13.08
C VAL A 259 -1.96 -3.51 -14.46
N PRO A 260 -1.97 -2.50 -15.37
CA PRO A 260 -2.56 -2.62 -16.69
C PRO A 260 -2.01 -3.81 -17.48
N GLU A 261 -2.89 -4.42 -18.31
CA GLU A 261 -2.49 -5.50 -19.23
C GLU A 261 -1.35 -5.05 -20.16
N GLY A 262 -0.46 -5.99 -20.49
CA GLY A 262 0.70 -5.74 -21.34
C GLY A 262 1.97 -5.37 -20.59
N LEU A 263 1.91 -5.07 -19.29
CA LEU A 263 3.10 -4.91 -18.47
C LEU A 263 3.51 -6.23 -17.81
N THR A 264 4.82 -6.43 -17.67
CA THR A 264 5.34 -7.57 -16.91
C THR A 264 5.48 -7.19 -15.45
N VAL A 265 4.97 -8.01 -14.53
CA VAL A 265 5.06 -7.77 -13.08
C VAL A 265 5.93 -8.83 -12.43
N HIS A 266 6.90 -8.38 -11.63
CA HIS A 266 7.77 -9.23 -10.81
C HIS A 266 7.67 -8.86 -9.35
N ARG A 267 7.79 -9.84 -8.47
CA ARG A 267 7.98 -9.63 -7.04
C ARG A 267 9.45 -9.76 -6.71
N LEU A 268 10.05 -8.72 -6.11
CA LEU A 268 11.37 -8.77 -5.48
C LEU A 268 11.19 -8.78 -3.97
N ILE A 269 11.62 -9.86 -3.32
CA ILE A 269 11.45 -10.04 -1.87
C ILE A 269 12.76 -9.67 -1.18
N PRO A 270 12.75 -8.73 -0.20
CA PRO A 270 13.94 -8.44 0.59
C PRO A 270 14.37 -9.67 1.41
N LEU A 271 15.67 -9.81 1.67
CA LEU A 271 16.25 -10.93 2.44
C LEU A 271 15.83 -10.92 3.92
N PHE A 272 15.59 -9.73 4.46
CA PHE A 272 15.06 -9.46 5.79
C PHE A 272 13.63 -8.94 5.68
N LYS A 273 13.11 -8.28 6.70
CA LYS A 273 11.76 -7.75 6.69
C LYS A 273 11.55 -6.72 5.58
N ASP A 274 12.46 -5.78 5.46
CA ASP A 274 12.40 -4.67 4.50
C ASP A 274 13.77 -4.40 3.85
N TRP A 275 13.84 -3.49 2.88
CA TRP A 275 15.08 -3.15 2.18
C TRP A 275 16.06 -2.36 3.04
N ASN A 276 15.56 -1.65 4.06
CA ASN A 276 16.46 -0.95 4.99
C ASN A 276 17.19 -1.95 5.90
N GLU A 277 16.54 -2.99 6.39
CA GLU A 277 17.22 -4.07 7.12
C GLU A 277 18.28 -4.76 6.24
N VAL A 278 17.98 -5.03 4.96
CA VAL A 278 18.98 -5.58 4.02
C VAL A 278 20.20 -4.67 3.92
N LEU A 279 19.99 -3.35 3.80
CA LEU A 279 21.09 -2.39 3.73
C LEU A 279 21.90 -2.33 5.03
N GLN A 280 21.24 -2.33 6.19
CA GLN A 280 21.90 -2.31 7.51
C GLN A 280 22.78 -3.53 7.73
N HIS A 281 22.40 -4.69 7.20
CA HIS A 281 23.16 -5.96 7.29
C HIS A 281 24.07 -6.19 6.06
N ARG A 282 24.28 -5.17 5.22
CA ARG A 282 25.08 -5.27 3.97
C ARG A 282 26.47 -5.87 4.19
N ALA A 283 27.13 -5.55 5.31
CA ALA A 283 28.45 -6.07 5.63
C ALA A 283 28.47 -7.57 5.93
N GLU A 284 27.35 -8.12 6.41
CA GLU A 284 27.18 -9.55 6.71
C GLU A 284 26.85 -10.34 5.44
N ILE A 285 26.29 -9.66 4.43
CA ILE A 285 26.01 -10.22 3.10
C ILE A 285 27.28 -9.99 2.26
N THR A 286 28.29 -10.80 2.51
CA THR A 286 29.69 -10.60 2.07
C THR A 286 29.93 -10.66 0.56
N ASP A 287 28.90 -10.84 -0.29
CA ASP A 287 29.07 -10.89 -1.74
C ASP A 287 27.89 -10.21 -2.46
N GLY A 288 28.19 -9.13 -3.20
CA GLY A 288 27.21 -8.49 -4.08
C GLY A 288 26.60 -9.44 -5.15
N LYS A 289 27.26 -10.58 -5.40
CA LYS A 289 26.75 -11.69 -6.18
C LYS A 289 25.64 -12.43 -5.43
N TYR A 290 25.77 -12.62 -4.13
CA TYR A 290 24.77 -13.27 -3.28
C TYR A 290 23.44 -12.48 -3.27
N LEU A 291 23.50 -11.16 -3.18
CA LEU A 291 22.31 -10.29 -3.29
C LEU A 291 21.62 -10.43 -4.65
N ARG A 292 22.38 -10.47 -5.76
CA ARG A 292 21.85 -10.68 -7.10
C ARG A 292 21.22 -12.06 -7.23
N GLU A 293 21.91 -13.10 -6.78
CA GLU A 293 21.39 -14.46 -6.81
C GLU A 293 20.15 -14.65 -5.93
N ALA A 294 20.08 -13.99 -4.78
CA ALA A 294 18.90 -14.02 -3.90
C ALA A 294 17.70 -13.30 -4.54
N ILE A 295 17.92 -12.19 -5.23
CA ILE A 295 16.88 -11.49 -5.99
C ILE A 295 16.43 -12.34 -7.17
N ASP A 296 17.33 -12.92 -7.94
CA ASP A 296 17.02 -13.77 -9.09
C ASP A 296 16.24 -15.03 -8.69
N ARG A 297 16.60 -15.67 -7.56
CA ARG A 297 15.90 -16.86 -7.05
C ARG A 297 14.53 -16.54 -6.44
N LYS A 298 14.37 -15.35 -5.81
CA LYS A 298 13.12 -14.91 -5.18
C LYS A 298 12.26 -14.04 -6.09
N SER A 299 12.73 -13.70 -7.29
CA SER A 299 11.94 -13.02 -8.31
C SER A 299 10.88 -13.97 -8.84
N THR A 300 9.67 -13.83 -8.37
CA THR A 300 8.53 -14.59 -8.87
C THR A 300 7.83 -13.76 -9.91
N ARG A 301 7.65 -14.31 -11.12
CA ARG A 301 6.81 -13.68 -12.13
C ARG A 301 5.36 -13.85 -11.72
N LEU A 302 4.74 -12.75 -11.30
CA LEU A 302 3.31 -12.71 -11.02
C LEU A 302 2.59 -12.61 -12.36
N ASN A 303 2.15 -13.75 -12.89
CA ASN A 303 1.47 -13.79 -14.17
C ASN A 303 -0.02 -13.53 -13.99
N SER A 304 -0.57 -12.67 -14.83
CA SER A 304 -2.00 -12.46 -15.06
C SER A 304 -2.71 -13.66 -15.74
N SER A 305 -2.10 -14.86 -15.75
CA SER A 305 -2.59 -16.05 -16.48
C SER A 305 -3.69 -16.84 -15.77
N HIS A 306 -4.42 -16.25 -14.84
CA HIS A 306 -5.65 -16.85 -14.28
C HIS A 306 -6.91 -16.11 -14.72
N ARG A 307 -6.92 -15.58 -15.95
CA ARG A 307 -8.14 -15.16 -16.64
C ARG A 307 -8.38 -16.06 -17.85
N THR A 308 -8.98 -17.20 -17.60
CA THR A 308 -9.81 -17.96 -18.55
C THR A 308 -11.15 -18.21 -17.92
#